data_6b0d36f9c662fc2c1ee290c1d4c89a94
#
_entry.id   6b0d36f9c662fc2c1ee290c1d4c89a94
#
_cell.length_a   1.000
_cell.length_b   1.000
_cell.length_c   1.000
_cell.angle_alpha   90.00
_cell.angle_beta   90.00
_cell.angle_gamma   90.00
#
_symmetry.space_group_name_H-M   'P 1'
#
loop_
_entity.id
_entity.type
_entity.pdbx_description
1 polymer ?
#
loop_
_entity_poly.entity_id
_entity_poly.type
_entity_poly.pdbx_seq_one_letter_code
_entity_poly.pdbx_strand_id
1 'polypeptide(L)'
;MIQADSFIKSGLAKRCLVIGAETLSRVVDPHDRDSMIFSDGAGACIVENSTDEVSGILASSVQSHCMDETYFLYLGKSYHPEGEEATRYIKMKGRKVYEYAIKNVPIAMKECIEKAGVDIHEVKKFFLHQANEKMDEGFIKALFKLYGIKDIPANIMPMSIHDLGNSSVATIPTLYDMVKHGKYKEHQLNKGEVVIFASVGAGMNINAICYRV
;
A
#
# COMPACT_ATOMS: atom_id res chain seq x y z
N MET A 1 2.05 8.67 -6.70
CA MET A 1 2.88 9.62 -5.94
C MET A 1 4.33 9.66 -6.43
N ILE A 2 5.05 8.55 -6.58
CA ILE A 2 6.46 8.53 -7.01
C ILE A 2 6.68 9.23 -8.36
N GLN A 3 5.85 8.93 -9.37
CA GLN A 3 5.92 9.64 -10.65
C GLN A 3 5.61 11.14 -10.54
N ALA A 4 4.62 11.50 -9.71
CA ALA A 4 4.30 12.90 -9.46
C ALA A 4 5.48 13.67 -8.84
N ASP A 5 6.14 13.07 -7.85
CA ASP A 5 7.37 13.61 -7.25
C ASP A 5 8.47 13.80 -8.30
N SER A 6 8.67 12.82 -9.18
CA SER A 6 9.65 12.90 -10.27
C SER A 6 9.32 14.01 -11.28
N PHE A 7 8.05 14.18 -11.65
CA PHE A 7 7.63 15.24 -12.56
C PHE A 7 7.84 16.64 -11.97
N ILE A 8 7.60 16.77 -10.66
CA ILE A 8 7.80 18.05 -9.97
C ILE A 8 9.28 18.34 -9.83
N LYS A 9 10.09 17.39 -9.38
CA LYS A 9 11.55 17.53 -9.21
C LYS A 9 12.27 17.82 -10.53
N SER A 10 11.80 17.27 -11.64
CA SER A 10 12.33 17.54 -12.98
C SER A 10 11.85 18.88 -13.59
N GLY A 11 10.93 19.58 -12.93
CA GLY A 11 10.34 20.81 -13.45
C GLY A 11 9.27 20.62 -14.52
N LEU A 12 8.91 19.36 -14.84
CA LEU A 12 7.87 19.04 -15.83
C LEU A 12 6.47 19.47 -15.37
N ALA A 13 6.22 19.44 -14.06
CA ALA A 13 4.98 19.90 -13.46
C ALA A 13 5.26 20.69 -12.17
N LYS A 14 4.41 21.68 -11.87
CA LYS A 14 4.44 22.40 -10.59
C LYS A 14 3.56 21.72 -9.54
N ARG A 15 2.50 21.07 -10.00
CA ARG A 15 1.48 20.40 -9.17
C ARG A 15 0.94 19.22 -9.91
N CYS A 16 0.74 18.09 -9.22
CA CYS A 16 0.14 16.87 -9.75
C CYS A 16 -1.06 16.46 -8.91
N LEU A 17 -2.18 16.19 -9.54
CA LEU A 17 -3.30 15.50 -8.92
C LEU A 17 -3.08 14.00 -9.10
N VAL A 18 -3.01 13.26 -7.98
CA VAL A 18 -2.85 11.81 -7.96
C VAL A 18 -4.16 11.20 -7.46
N ILE A 19 -4.77 10.34 -8.27
CA ILE A 19 -6.05 9.71 -7.95
C ILE A 19 -5.87 8.19 -7.95
N GLY A 20 -6.35 7.53 -6.91
CA GLY A 20 -6.55 6.09 -6.83
C GLY A 20 -8.04 5.81 -6.68
N ALA A 21 -8.66 5.19 -7.68
CA ALA A 21 -10.09 4.89 -7.69
C ALA A 21 -10.34 3.51 -8.26
N GLU A 22 -11.21 2.75 -7.62
CA GLU A 22 -11.55 1.36 -7.97
C GLU A 22 -13.04 1.10 -7.81
N THR A 23 -13.57 0.30 -8.72
CA THR A 23 -14.90 -0.31 -8.63
C THR A 23 -14.77 -1.83 -8.73
N LEU A 24 -14.08 -2.42 -7.75
CA LEU A 24 -13.77 -3.85 -7.72
C LEU A 24 -15.00 -4.73 -7.65
N SER A 25 -16.12 -4.22 -7.08
CA SER A 25 -17.42 -4.89 -7.05
C SER A 25 -17.90 -5.34 -8.43
N ARG A 26 -17.43 -4.68 -9.51
CA ARG A 26 -17.81 -4.99 -10.90
C ARG A 26 -16.96 -6.07 -11.56
N VAL A 27 -15.83 -6.41 -10.98
CA VAL A 27 -14.85 -7.35 -11.57
C VAL A 27 -14.50 -8.52 -10.64
N VAL A 28 -15.15 -8.62 -9.49
CA VAL A 28 -15.06 -9.78 -8.60
C VAL A 28 -16.02 -10.88 -9.07
N ASP A 29 -15.60 -12.12 -8.89
CA ASP A 29 -16.44 -13.29 -9.17
C ASP A 29 -17.31 -13.61 -7.94
N PRO A 30 -18.65 -13.57 -8.04
CA PRO A 30 -19.53 -13.93 -6.91
C PRO A 30 -19.36 -15.39 -6.43
N HIS A 31 -18.77 -16.25 -7.27
CA HIS A 31 -18.52 -17.66 -6.96
C HIS A 31 -17.09 -17.92 -6.44
N ASP A 32 -16.33 -16.84 -6.20
CA ASP A 32 -14.99 -16.89 -5.65
C ASP A 32 -15.00 -16.42 -4.20
N ARG A 33 -14.60 -17.29 -3.28
CA ARG A 33 -14.52 -16.97 -1.86
C ARG A 33 -13.62 -15.75 -1.58
N ASP A 34 -12.55 -15.60 -2.34
CA ASP A 34 -11.60 -14.51 -2.15
C ASP A 34 -12.19 -13.14 -2.53
N SER A 35 -13.33 -13.13 -3.25
CA SER A 35 -14.02 -11.89 -3.63
C SER A 35 -14.56 -11.09 -2.44
N MET A 36 -14.78 -11.74 -1.29
CA MET A 36 -15.37 -11.11 -0.09
C MET A 36 -14.53 -9.97 0.50
N ILE A 37 -13.24 -9.93 0.23
CA ILE A 37 -12.34 -8.90 0.78
C ILE A 37 -12.37 -7.60 -0.01
N PHE A 38 -12.80 -7.64 -1.27
CA PHE A 38 -12.72 -6.49 -2.17
C PHE A 38 -13.88 -5.51 -1.99
N SER A 39 -13.58 -4.24 -2.13
CA SER A 39 -14.55 -3.14 -2.04
C SER A 39 -14.27 -2.07 -3.09
N ASP A 40 -15.21 -1.16 -3.26
CA ASP A 40 -15.05 0.04 -4.07
C ASP A 40 -14.51 1.19 -3.21
N GLY A 41 -13.80 2.11 -3.85
CA GLY A 41 -13.28 3.28 -3.15
C GLY A 41 -12.52 4.23 -4.06
N ALA A 42 -12.34 5.44 -3.57
CA ALA A 42 -11.54 6.46 -4.23
C ALA A 42 -10.80 7.31 -3.19
N GLY A 43 -9.56 7.66 -3.51
CA GLY A 43 -8.76 8.60 -2.75
C GLY A 43 -7.91 9.45 -3.68
N ALA A 44 -7.69 10.70 -3.32
CA ALA A 44 -6.91 11.63 -4.13
C ALA A 44 -6.01 12.49 -3.26
N CYS A 45 -4.87 12.90 -3.81
CA CYS A 45 -4.01 13.89 -3.19
C CYS A 45 -3.39 14.81 -4.24
N ILE A 46 -3.05 16.02 -3.81
CA ILE A 46 -2.24 16.96 -4.60
C ILE A 46 -0.80 16.85 -4.11
N VAL A 47 0.11 16.64 -5.06
CA VAL A 47 1.55 16.68 -4.82
C VAL A 47 2.11 17.96 -5.46
N GLU A 48 2.79 18.77 -4.68
CA GLU A 48 3.39 20.02 -5.14
C GLU A 48 4.70 20.29 -4.40
N ASN A 49 5.51 21.22 -4.91
CA ASN A 49 6.68 21.68 -4.17
C ASN A 49 6.24 22.33 -2.86
N SER A 50 6.83 21.87 -1.76
CA SER A 50 6.66 22.51 -0.47
C SER A 50 7.63 23.67 -0.32
N THR A 51 7.17 24.75 0.31
CA THR A 51 8.04 25.82 0.84
C THR A 51 8.62 25.43 2.20
N ASP A 52 8.13 24.35 2.78
CA ASP A 52 8.60 23.77 4.03
C ASP A 52 9.74 22.77 3.74
N GLU A 53 10.95 23.14 4.09
CA GLU A 53 12.15 22.31 3.87
C GLU A 53 12.15 21.02 4.71
N VAL A 54 11.25 20.93 5.71
CA VAL A 54 11.20 19.80 6.64
C VAL A 54 10.26 18.69 6.18
N SER A 55 9.17 19.04 5.50
CA SER A 55 8.11 18.08 5.11
C SER A 55 8.27 17.60 3.67
N GLY A 56 7.81 16.37 3.38
CA GLY A 56 7.75 15.87 2.02
C GLY A 56 8.24 14.43 1.84
N ILE A 57 8.36 14.02 0.58
CA ILE A 57 8.87 12.69 0.21
C ILE A 57 10.39 12.69 0.37
N LEU A 58 10.88 11.92 1.35
CA LEU A 58 12.30 11.75 1.65
C LEU A 58 12.97 10.78 0.70
N ALA A 59 12.33 9.63 0.47
CA ALA A 59 12.81 8.60 -0.46
C ALA A 59 11.66 7.73 -0.96
N SER A 60 11.94 6.97 -2.01
CA SER A 60 11.06 5.92 -2.50
C SER A 60 11.84 4.70 -2.96
N SER A 61 11.20 3.52 -2.88
CA SER A 61 11.67 2.25 -3.44
C SER A 61 10.59 1.65 -4.31
N VAL A 62 10.97 1.17 -5.49
CA VAL A 62 10.07 0.50 -6.44
C VAL A 62 10.72 -0.80 -6.85
N GLN A 63 10.00 -1.91 -6.71
CA GLN A 63 10.45 -3.23 -7.13
C GLN A 63 9.40 -3.87 -8.04
N SER A 64 9.84 -4.53 -9.09
CA SER A 64 9.01 -5.30 -10.01
C SER A 64 9.58 -6.70 -10.20
N HIS A 65 8.79 -7.71 -9.86
CA HIS A 65 9.16 -9.12 -10.02
C HIS A 65 8.21 -9.79 -11.02
N CYS A 66 8.39 -9.46 -12.30
CA CYS A 66 7.49 -9.83 -13.39
C CYS A 66 7.91 -11.12 -14.11
N MET A 67 8.36 -12.12 -13.36
CA MET A 67 8.68 -13.46 -13.88
C MET A 67 7.46 -14.39 -13.67
N ASP A 68 7.63 -15.50 -12.97
CA ASP A 68 6.55 -16.44 -12.65
C ASP A 68 5.47 -15.83 -11.75
N GLU A 69 5.84 -14.82 -10.98
CA GLU A 69 4.96 -14.09 -10.07
C GLU A 69 3.90 -13.25 -10.78
N THR A 70 4.11 -12.91 -12.06
CA THR A 70 3.16 -12.14 -12.88
C THR A 70 1.75 -12.72 -12.84
N TYR A 71 1.63 -14.05 -12.75
CA TYR A 71 0.35 -14.76 -12.74
C TYR A 71 -0.18 -15.08 -11.33
N PHE A 72 0.30 -14.40 -10.29
CA PHE A 72 -0.25 -14.57 -8.94
C PHE A 72 -1.58 -13.83 -8.77
N LEU A 73 -1.73 -12.69 -9.47
CA LEU A 73 -3.00 -11.98 -9.66
C LEU A 73 -3.26 -11.86 -11.16
N TYR A 74 -4.46 -12.24 -11.59
CA TYR A 74 -4.79 -12.28 -13.02
C TYR A 74 -6.30 -12.13 -13.24
N LEU A 75 -6.71 -11.94 -14.48
CA LEU A 75 -8.11 -12.00 -14.90
C LEU A 75 -8.42 -13.41 -15.43
N GLY A 76 -9.33 -14.12 -14.77
CA GLY A 76 -9.71 -15.48 -15.09
C GLY A 76 -11.21 -15.67 -15.24
N LYS A 77 -11.64 -16.87 -15.68
CA LYS A 77 -13.05 -17.26 -15.80
C LYS A 77 -13.70 -17.33 -14.41
N SER A 78 -15.03 -17.23 -14.38
CA SER A 78 -15.80 -17.51 -13.18
C SER A 78 -15.56 -18.96 -12.69
N TYR A 79 -15.69 -19.18 -11.39
CA TYR A 79 -15.78 -20.53 -10.80
C TYR A 79 -17.18 -21.12 -10.92
N HIS A 80 -18.17 -20.38 -11.44
CA HIS A 80 -19.47 -20.94 -11.77
C HIS A 80 -19.36 -21.89 -12.97
N PRO A 81 -19.88 -23.13 -12.88
CA PRO A 81 -19.74 -24.14 -13.96
C PRO A 81 -20.34 -23.68 -15.30
N GLU A 82 -21.42 -22.92 -15.25
CA GLU A 82 -22.15 -22.39 -16.41
C GLU A 82 -21.88 -20.91 -16.65
N GLY A 83 -20.76 -20.36 -16.10
CA GLY A 83 -20.39 -18.96 -16.25
C GLY A 83 -20.09 -18.59 -17.70
N GLU A 84 -20.35 -17.34 -18.07
CA GLU A 84 -20.05 -16.82 -19.41
C GLU A 84 -18.56 -16.97 -19.73
N GLU A 85 -18.28 -17.60 -20.86
CA GLU A 85 -16.90 -17.88 -21.26
C GLU A 85 -16.08 -16.60 -21.55
N ALA A 86 -16.74 -15.53 -21.97
CA ALA A 86 -16.11 -14.26 -22.33
C ALA A 86 -15.78 -13.36 -21.12
N THR A 87 -16.57 -13.47 -20.03
CA THR A 87 -16.41 -12.62 -18.85
C THR A 87 -15.19 -13.02 -18.03
N ARG A 88 -14.42 -12.04 -17.60
CA ARG A 88 -13.21 -12.23 -16.78
C ARG A 88 -13.35 -11.48 -15.45
N TYR A 89 -12.86 -12.14 -14.42
CA TYR A 89 -12.92 -11.68 -13.04
C TYR A 89 -11.52 -11.66 -12.42
N ILE A 90 -11.32 -10.83 -11.40
CA ILE A 90 -10.09 -10.87 -10.60
C ILE A 90 -9.95 -12.24 -9.97
N LYS A 91 -8.79 -12.82 -10.14
CA LYS A 91 -8.37 -14.09 -9.54
C LYS A 91 -7.01 -13.93 -8.88
N MET A 92 -6.82 -14.62 -7.78
CA MET A 92 -5.52 -14.63 -7.14
C MET A 92 -5.13 -16.03 -6.66
N LYS A 93 -3.84 -16.31 -6.71
CA LYS A 93 -3.22 -17.45 -6.05
C LYS A 93 -2.89 -17.04 -4.61
N GLY A 94 -3.89 -16.88 -3.76
CA GLY A 94 -3.80 -16.19 -2.46
C GLY A 94 -2.60 -16.59 -1.61
N ARG A 95 -2.31 -17.90 -1.48
CA ARG A 95 -1.13 -18.38 -0.76
C ARG A 95 0.19 -17.88 -1.37
N LYS A 96 0.30 -17.88 -2.71
CA LYS A 96 1.49 -17.41 -3.41
C LYS A 96 1.69 -15.90 -3.26
N VAL A 97 0.58 -15.14 -3.34
CA VAL A 97 0.59 -13.70 -3.07
C VAL A 97 1.06 -13.41 -1.65
N TYR A 98 0.54 -14.15 -0.66
CA TYR A 98 0.93 -14.02 0.73
C TYR A 98 2.43 -14.30 0.95
N GLU A 99 2.91 -15.47 0.50
CA GLU A 99 4.31 -15.89 0.64
C GLU A 99 5.27 -14.88 -0.01
N TYR A 100 4.91 -14.40 -1.22
CA TYR A 100 5.66 -13.38 -1.93
C TYR A 100 5.70 -12.04 -1.15
N ALA A 101 4.54 -11.59 -0.71
CA ALA A 101 4.40 -10.28 -0.07
C ALA A 101 5.14 -10.23 1.28
N ILE A 102 5.00 -11.25 2.12
CA ILE A 102 5.72 -11.36 3.41
C ILE A 102 7.23 -11.35 3.22
N LYS A 103 7.73 -11.92 2.12
CA LYS A 103 9.16 -11.94 1.83
C LYS A 103 9.68 -10.59 1.33
N ASN A 104 8.97 -9.94 0.41
CA ASN A 104 9.53 -8.86 -0.41
C ASN A 104 9.11 -7.45 0.06
N VAL A 105 7.89 -7.27 0.59
CA VAL A 105 7.44 -5.95 1.06
C VAL A 105 8.30 -5.38 2.19
N PRO A 106 8.69 -6.17 3.22
CA PRO A 106 9.58 -5.69 4.28
C PRO A 106 10.95 -5.25 3.75
N ILE A 107 11.48 -5.94 2.73
CA ILE A 107 12.75 -5.58 2.09
C ILE A 107 12.63 -4.22 1.39
N ALA A 108 11.57 -4.00 0.62
CA ALA A 108 11.33 -2.73 -0.06
C ALA A 108 11.13 -1.57 0.92
N MET A 109 10.42 -1.81 2.04
CA MET A 109 10.29 -0.81 3.12
C MET A 109 11.64 -0.50 3.76
N LYS A 110 12.45 -1.52 4.07
CA LYS A 110 13.79 -1.35 4.64
C LYS A 110 14.68 -0.51 3.71
N GLU A 111 14.75 -0.87 2.43
CA GLU A 111 15.50 -0.10 1.42
C GLU A 111 15.05 1.35 1.35
N CYS A 112 13.74 1.60 1.44
CA CYS A 112 13.19 2.95 1.40
C CYS A 112 13.59 3.77 2.63
N ILE A 113 13.54 3.19 3.82
CA ILE A 113 13.94 3.81 5.09
C ILE A 113 15.44 4.13 5.09
N GLU A 114 16.27 3.17 4.71
CA GLU A 114 17.73 3.35 4.62
C GLU A 114 18.12 4.41 3.58
N LYS A 115 17.45 4.43 2.43
CA LYS A 115 17.64 5.42 1.37
C LYS A 115 17.24 6.82 1.82
N ALA A 116 16.27 6.93 2.72
CA ALA A 116 15.86 8.20 3.33
C ALA A 116 16.84 8.69 4.41
N GLY A 117 17.79 7.86 4.84
CA GLY A 117 18.69 8.17 5.96
C GLY A 117 17.96 8.26 7.31
N VAL A 118 16.82 7.57 7.45
CA VAL A 118 15.97 7.59 8.64
C VAL A 118 16.22 6.34 9.48
N ASP A 119 16.29 6.50 10.81
CA ASP A 119 16.29 5.37 11.72
C ASP A 119 14.89 4.77 11.81
N ILE A 120 14.80 3.43 11.88
CA ILE A 120 13.50 2.73 12.00
C ILE A 120 12.71 3.18 13.23
N HIS A 121 13.37 3.60 14.30
CA HIS A 121 12.75 4.12 15.53
C HIS A 121 12.12 5.51 15.36
N GLU A 122 12.51 6.26 14.32
CA GLU A 122 11.90 7.54 13.96
C GLU A 122 10.58 7.36 13.20
N VAL A 123 10.33 6.16 12.63
CA VAL A 123 9.12 5.90 11.88
C VAL A 123 7.92 5.79 12.82
N LYS A 124 7.02 6.76 12.73
CA LYS A 124 5.85 6.87 13.61
C LYS A 124 4.72 5.95 13.21
N LYS A 125 4.46 5.80 11.90
CA LYS A 125 3.36 4.99 11.36
C LYS A 125 3.73 4.33 10.04
N PHE A 126 3.15 3.15 9.83
CA PHE A 126 3.17 2.44 8.56
C PHE A 126 1.76 2.39 7.98
N PHE A 127 1.54 3.06 6.88
CA PHE A 127 0.30 3.00 6.09
C PHE A 127 0.48 1.95 4.99
N LEU A 128 -0.05 0.78 5.24
CA LEU A 128 0.06 -0.36 4.33
C LEU A 128 -1.19 -0.49 3.47
N HIS A 129 -1.03 -1.08 2.29
CA HIS A 129 -2.15 -1.47 1.47
C HIS A 129 -3.04 -2.46 2.24
N GLN A 130 -4.31 -2.15 2.38
CA GLN A 130 -5.26 -2.91 3.20
C GLN A 130 -5.74 -4.17 2.46
N ALA A 131 -4.87 -5.17 2.36
CA ALA A 131 -5.16 -6.43 1.68
C ALA A 131 -5.68 -7.51 2.66
N ASN A 132 -5.01 -7.66 3.79
CA ASN A 132 -5.34 -8.63 4.85
C ASN A 132 -4.61 -8.26 6.13
N GLU A 133 -5.32 -8.12 7.24
CA GLU A 133 -4.76 -7.72 8.53
C GLU A 133 -3.56 -8.57 8.98
N LYS A 134 -3.70 -9.92 8.91
CA LYS A 134 -2.62 -10.84 9.31
C LYS A 134 -1.38 -10.70 8.43
N MET A 135 -1.58 -10.37 7.17
CA MET A 135 -0.48 -10.12 6.24
C MET A 135 0.22 -8.81 6.58
N ASP A 136 -0.52 -7.76 6.87
CA ASP A 136 0.02 -6.45 7.22
C ASP A 136 0.80 -6.51 8.55
N GLU A 137 0.27 -7.21 9.55
CA GLU A 137 1.02 -7.53 10.78
C GLU A 137 2.30 -8.31 10.49
N GLY A 138 2.22 -9.27 9.57
CA GLY A 138 3.37 -10.06 9.14
C GLY A 138 4.46 -9.21 8.49
N PHE A 139 4.09 -8.18 7.71
CA PHE A 139 5.05 -7.23 7.13
C PHE A 139 5.81 -6.46 8.22
N ILE A 140 5.11 -5.95 9.21
CA ILE A 140 5.73 -5.20 10.32
C ILE A 140 6.65 -6.11 11.13
N LYS A 141 6.19 -7.32 11.49
CA LYS A 141 7.02 -8.31 12.21
C LYS A 141 8.30 -8.67 11.43
N ALA A 142 8.17 -8.91 10.12
CA ALA A 142 9.30 -9.22 9.26
C ALA A 142 10.25 -8.03 9.10
N LEU A 143 9.72 -6.81 8.94
CA LEU A 143 10.53 -5.59 8.84
C LEU A 143 11.37 -5.37 10.10
N PHE A 144 10.76 -5.39 11.28
CA PHE A 144 11.48 -5.19 12.54
C PHE A 144 12.51 -6.29 12.80
N LYS A 145 12.21 -7.53 12.38
CA LYS A 145 13.19 -8.63 12.40
C LYS A 145 14.41 -8.36 11.52
N LEU A 146 14.25 -7.71 10.35
CA LEU A 146 15.37 -7.33 9.48
C LEU A 146 16.31 -6.29 10.13
N TYR A 147 15.81 -5.53 11.12
CA TYR A 147 16.60 -4.63 11.95
C TYR A 147 17.08 -5.26 13.26
N GLY A 148 16.76 -6.54 13.52
CA GLY A 148 17.13 -7.24 14.76
C GLY A 148 16.31 -6.79 15.98
N ILE A 149 15.19 -6.10 15.78
CA ILE A 149 14.34 -5.54 16.84
C ILE A 149 13.21 -6.52 17.13
N LYS A 150 13.00 -6.82 18.41
CA LYS A 150 11.93 -7.74 18.87
C LYS A 150 10.68 -6.98 19.33
N ASP A 151 10.87 -5.82 19.95
CA ASP A 151 9.77 -5.03 20.53
C ASP A 151 9.24 -4.04 19.50
N ILE A 152 8.06 -4.34 18.98
CA ILE A 152 7.36 -3.50 18.00
C ILE A 152 6.48 -2.52 18.76
N PRO A 153 6.59 -1.20 18.48
CA PRO A 153 5.72 -0.22 19.13
C PRO A 153 4.23 -0.48 18.90
N ALA A 154 3.42 -0.32 19.93
CA ALA A 154 1.97 -0.42 19.79
C ALA A 154 1.43 0.68 18.86
N ASN A 155 0.32 0.40 18.21
CA ASN A 155 -0.39 1.36 17.34
C ASN A 155 0.47 1.96 16.22
N ILE A 156 1.51 1.23 15.76
CA ILE A 156 2.40 1.70 14.70
C ILE A 156 1.76 1.59 13.31
N MET A 157 0.76 0.74 13.16
CA MET A 157 0.08 0.45 11.89
C MET A 157 -1.43 0.67 12.05
N PRO A 158 -1.99 1.76 11.49
CA PRO A 158 -3.43 1.94 11.41
C PRO A 158 -4.06 0.92 10.47
N MET A 159 -5.31 0.52 10.75
CA MET A 159 -6.05 -0.49 10.01
C MET A 159 -7.46 -0.02 9.70
N SER A 160 -7.93 -0.20 8.47
CA SER A 160 -9.30 0.13 8.03
C SER A 160 -10.02 -1.00 7.32
N ILE A 161 -9.35 -2.15 7.15
CA ILE A 161 -9.89 -3.26 6.36
C ILE A 161 -11.19 -3.83 6.94
N HIS A 162 -11.38 -3.78 8.25
CA HIS A 162 -12.60 -4.25 8.92
C HIS A 162 -13.83 -3.45 8.51
N ASP A 163 -13.65 -2.14 8.25
CA ASP A 163 -14.74 -1.23 7.97
C ASP A 163 -14.93 -1.00 6.46
N LEU A 164 -13.82 -0.95 5.72
CA LEU A 164 -13.80 -0.49 4.34
C LEU A 164 -13.42 -1.58 3.33
N GLY A 165 -12.90 -2.73 3.78
CA GLY A 165 -12.40 -3.77 2.90
C GLY A 165 -11.15 -3.34 2.12
N ASN A 166 -10.85 -4.09 1.06
CA ASN A 166 -9.74 -3.82 0.14
C ASN A 166 -10.24 -3.10 -1.11
N SER A 167 -10.14 -1.78 -1.12
CA SER A 167 -10.42 -0.93 -2.27
C SER A 167 -9.17 -0.66 -3.14
N SER A 168 -8.23 -1.60 -3.19
CA SER A 168 -7.03 -1.55 -4.04
C SER A 168 -6.23 -0.25 -3.88
N VAL A 169 -6.07 0.52 -4.94
CA VAL A 169 -5.29 1.77 -4.96
C VAL A 169 -5.84 2.88 -4.06
N ALA A 170 -7.09 2.77 -3.62
CA ALA A 170 -7.72 3.75 -2.73
C ALA A 170 -7.43 3.49 -1.25
N THR A 171 -6.94 2.31 -0.86
CA THR A 171 -6.77 1.92 0.55
C THR A 171 -5.85 2.87 1.32
N ILE A 172 -4.65 3.13 0.81
CA ILE A 172 -3.65 3.98 1.49
C ILE A 172 -4.10 5.44 1.59
N PRO A 173 -4.52 6.13 0.50
CA PRO A 173 -4.94 7.52 0.61
C PRO A 173 -6.16 7.70 1.51
N THR A 174 -7.12 6.76 1.47
CA THR A 174 -8.28 6.78 2.37
C THR A 174 -7.86 6.61 3.83
N LEU A 175 -7.02 5.63 4.14
CA LEU A 175 -6.56 5.38 5.50
C LEU A 175 -5.75 6.56 6.05
N TYR A 176 -4.86 7.14 5.24
CA TYR A 176 -4.08 8.30 5.62
C TYR A 176 -4.97 9.51 5.92
N ASP A 177 -5.96 9.78 5.06
CA ASP A 177 -6.92 10.87 5.24
C ASP A 177 -7.72 10.67 6.54
N MET A 178 -8.20 9.47 6.80
CA MET A 178 -8.94 9.14 8.02
C MET A 178 -8.12 9.36 9.31
N VAL A 179 -6.84 8.97 9.29
CA VAL A 179 -5.92 9.22 10.41
C VAL A 179 -5.65 10.72 10.57
N LYS A 180 -5.40 11.41 9.47
CA LYS A 180 -5.13 12.86 9.43
C LYS A 180 -6.30 13.68 9.98
N HIS A 181 -7.53 13.23 9.74
CA HIS A 181 -8.76 13.86 10.25
C HIS A 181 -9.24 13.32 11.60
N GLY A 182 -8.40 12.53 12.29
CA GLY A 182 -8.66 12.08 13.66
C GLY A 182 -9.79 11.05 13.81
N LYS A 183 -10.14 10.31 12.73
CA LYS A 183 -11.13 9.23 12.80
C LYS A 183 -10.64 8.04 13.64
N TYR A 184 -9.33 7.86 13.74
CA TYR A 184 -8.67 6.85 14.58
C TYR A 184 -7.94 7.55 15.74
N LYS A 185 -8.57 7.60 16.92
CA LYS A 185 -8.06 8.35 18.09
C LYS A 185 -6.69 7.87 18.56
N GLU A 186 -6.39 6.58 18.40
CA GLU A 186 -5.13 5.93 18.76
C GLU A 186 -4.01 6.18 17.74
N HIS A 187 -4.34 6.72 16.56
CA HIS A 187 -3.40 6.99 15.49
C HIS A 187 -3.35 8.50 15.20
N GLN A 188 -2.49 9.20 15.89
CA GLN A 188 -2.26 10.63 15.66
C GLN A 188 -0.98 10.85 14.87
N LEU A 189 -0.96 11.90 14.06
CA LEU A 189 0.20 12.36 13.30
C LEU A 189 0.45 13.84 13.56
N ASN A 190 1.69 14.17 13.92
CA ASN A 190 2.14 15.54 14.09
C ASN A 190 3.07 15.95 12.95
N LYS A 191 3.17 17.25 12.72
CA LYS A 191 4.12 17.79 11.75
C LYS A 191 5.55 17.36 12.10
N GLY A 192 6.32 16.97 11.09
CA GLY A 192 7.71 16.51 11.22
C GLY A 192 7.87 15.02 11.50
N GLU A 193 6.80 14.29 11.86
CA GLU A 193 6.85 12.83 12.05
C GLU A 193 7.04 12.10 10.74
N VAL A 194 7.80 11.00 10.77
CA VAL A 194 8.07 10.18 9.59
C VAL A 194 7.07 9.03 9.51
N VAL A 195 6.54 8.81 8.31
CA VAL A 195 5.64 7.70 8.00
C VAL A 195 6.12 6.94 6.76
N ILE A 196 5.75 5.67 6.69
CA ILE A 196 5.99 4.83 5.51
C ILE A 196 4.64 4.51 4.87
N PHE A 197 4.55 4.73 3.56
CA PHE A 197 3.50 4.16 2.72
C PHE A 197 4.06 2.97 1.98
N ALA A 198 3.39 1.81 2.01
CA ALA A 198 3.84 0.65 1.26
C ALA A 198 2.67 -0.13 0.66
N SER A 199 2.85 -0.57 -0.59
CA SER A 199 1.85 -1.34 -1.31
C SER A 199 2.47 -2.45 -2.13
N VAL A 200 1.72 -3.51 -2.35
CA VAL A 200 2.01 -4.59 -3.28
C VAL A 200 0.80 -4.80 -4.19
N GLY A 201 1.03 -5.03 -5.44
CA GLY A 201 -0.02 -5.24 -6.44
C GLY A 201 0.40 -6.20 -7.53
N ALA A 202 -0.52 -6.42 -8.47
CA ALA A 202 -0.30 -7.32 -9.60
C ALA A 202 0.97 -6.99 -10.37
N GLY A 203 1.56 -8.04 -10.94
CA GLY A 203 2.75 -7.90 -11.76
C GLY A 203 4.01 -8.64 -11.35
N MET A 204 4.44 -8.91 -10.16
CA MET A 204 4.13 -8.32 -8.84
C MET A 204 4.99 -7.07 -8.63
N ASN A 205 4.34 -5.99 -8.30
CA ASN A 205 5.00 -4.71 -8.11
C ASN A 205 4.88 -4.27 -6.64
N ILE A 206 5.96 -3.73 -6.09
CA ILE A 206 6.01 -3.19 -4.72
C ILE A 206 6.45 -1.74 -4.79
N ASN A 207 5.79 -0.89 -4.03
CA ASN A 207 6.16 0.50 -3.86
C ASN A 207 6.26 0.81 -2.37
N ALA A 208 7.31 1.54 -1.98
CA ALA A 208 7.44 2.11 -0.65
C ALA A 208 7.84 3.59 -0.76
N ILE A 209 7.28 4.42 0.10
CA ILE A 209 7.58 5.86 0.18
C ILE A 209 7.83 6.20 1.64
N CYS A 210 8.97 6.82 1.93
CA CYS A 210 9.26 7.45 3.20
C CYS A 210 8.86 8.91 3.12
N TYR A 211 7.97 9.34 4.00
CA TYR A 211 7.38 10.66 3.97
C TYR A 211 7.45 11.33 5.34
N ARG A 212 7.80 12.62 5.37
CA ARG A 212 7.74 13.44 6.57
C ARG A 212 6.52 14.34 6.51
N VAL A 213 5.67 14.25 7.53
CA VAL A 213 4.37 14.96 7.64
C VAL A 213 4.54 16.45 7.81
#